data_f29b10ab9e55382abeeb7e0ba8b501d5
#
_entry.id   f29b10ab9e55382abeeb7e0ba8b501d5
#
_cell.length_a   1.000
_cell.length_b   1.000
_cell.length_c   1.000
_cell.angle_alpha   90.00
_cell.angle_beta   90.00
_cell.angle_gamma   90.00
#
_symmetry.space_group_name_H-M   'P 1'
#
loop_
_entity.id
_entity.type
_entity.pdbx_description
1 polymer ?
#
loop_
_entity_poly.entity_id
_entity_poly.type
_entity_poly.pdbx_seq_one_letter_code
_entity_poly.pdbx_strand_id
1 'polypeptide(L)'
;MTSRKFSFISPDMFDEFILPAYEKIYGYWKANGVQLIIHHSDSYGANLVPSMIRMGIDIWQGCMYGNNIPELVKKYGGKISFQGGIDNGKVDKTDWKKEEVEAEVRKVIREVGSKNYFIPATVMGEPGSVFPGVYDYISDVICAVNEGREVVLVQGGDITKPMTHFEK
;
A
#
# COMPACT_ATOMS: atom_id res chain seq x y z
N MET A 1 13.22 16.34 -0.35
CA MET A 1 12.03 15.93 -1.12
C MET A 1 10.82 16.57 -0.48
N THR A 2 10.18 17.48 -1.18
CA THR A 2 8.95 18.13 -0.72
C THR A 2 7.83 17.09 -0.69
N SER A 3 7.33 16.77 0.49
CA SER A 3 6.14 15.93 0.62
C SER A 3 5.02 16.56 -0.20
N ARG A 4 4.53 15.87 -1.21
CA ARG A 4 3.34 16.29 -1.94
C ARG A 4 2.16 16.27 -0.95
N LYS A 5 1.80 17.44 -0.44
CA LYS A 5 0.70 17.59 0.54
C LYS A 5 -0.64 17.91 -0.12
N PHE A 6 -0.71 17.89 -1.45
CA PHE A 6 -1.88 18.31 -2.20
C PHE A 6 -2.16 17.34 -3.33
N SER A 7 -3.42 17.02 -3.54
CA SER A 7 -3.89 16.33 -4.74
C SER A 7 -3.74 17.24 -5.98
N PHE A 8 -3.59 16.65 -7.16
CA PHE A 8 -3.48 17.40 -8.42
C PHE A 8 -4.73 18.20 -8.76
N ILE A 9 -5.90 17.72 -8.33
CA ILE A 9 -7.21 18.33 -8.54
C ILE A 9 -7.92 18.43 -7.18
N SER A 10 -8.83 19.40 -7.06
CA SER A 10 -9.65 19.51 -5.87
C SER A 10 -10.63 18.33 -5.76
N PRO A 11 -11.14 18.02 -4.55
CA PRO A 11 -12.21 17.03 -4.41
C PRO A 11 -13.44 17.33 -5.28
N ASP A 12 -13.83 18.61 -5.39
CA ASP A 12 -14.98 19.01 -6.22
C ASP A 12 -14.73 18.71 -7.71
N MET A 13 -13.52 19.02 -8.22
CA MET A 13 -13.16 18.68 -9.60
C MET A 13 -13.08 17.17 -9.82
N PHE A 14 -12.59 16.43 -8.83
CA PHE A 14 -12.58 14.98 -8.88
C PHE A 14 -13.99 14.41 -8.96
N ASP A 15 -14.88 14.91 -8.13
CA ASP A 15 -16.29 14.49 -8.08
C ASP A 15 -17.04 14.85 -9.36
N GLU A 16 -16.74 15.99 -9.97
CA GLU A 16 -17.39 16.44 -11.21
C GLU A 16 -16.90 15.66 -12.44
N PHE A 17 -15.58 15.49 -12.60
CA PHE A 17 -15.01 15.01 -13.87
C PHE A 17 -14.57 13.55 -13.84
N ILE A 18 -14.16 13.02 -12.69
CA ILE A 18 -13.53 11.70 -12.57
C ILE A 18 -14.50 10.66 -12.00
N LEU A 19 -15.12 10.99 -10.88
CA LEU A 19 -15.95 10.07 -10.13
C LEU A 19 -17.07 9.42 -10.95
N PRO A 20 -17.84 10.14 -11.82
CA PRO A 20 -18.96 9.53 -12.56
C PRO A 20 -18.52 8.42 -13.53
N ALA A 21 -17.30 8.55 -14.09
CA ALA A 21 -16.75 7.52 -14.98
C ALA A 21 -16.39 6.26 -14.19
N TYR A 22 -15.74 6.41 -13.05
CA TYR A 22 -15.36 5.26 -12.20
C TYR A 22 -16.56 4.59 -11.55
N GLU A 23 -17.56 5.33 -11.10
CA GLU A 23 -18.83 4.76 -10.58
C GLU A 23 -19.47 3.82 -11.61
N LYS A 24 -19.48 4.21 -12.90
CA LYS A 24 -19.99 3.37 -13.99
C LYS A 24 -19.13 2.13 -14.22
N ILE A 25 -17.80 2.30 -14.31
CA ILE A 25 -16.87 1.20 -14.59
C ILE A 25 -16.87 0.18 -13.47
N TYR A 26 -16.69 0.63 -12.24
CA TYR A 26 -16.59 -0.26 -11.08
C TYR A 26 -17.95 -0.84 -10.71
N GLY A 27 -19.02 -0.06 -10.86
CA GLY A 27 -20.39 -0.56 -10.73
C GLY A 27 -20.70 -1.67 -11.74
N TYR A 28 -20.26 -1.52 -12.99
CA TYR A 28 -20.38 -2.57 -13.98
C TYR A 28 -19.59 -3.83 -13.62
N TRP A 29 -18.36 -3.68 -13.17
CA TRP A 29 -17.54 -4.82 -12.74
C TRP A 29 -18.17 -5.57 -11.57
N LYS A 30 -18.62 -4.85 -10.55
CA LYS A 30 -19.31 -5.46 -9.39
C LYS A 30 -20.59 -6.18 -9.80
N ALA A 31 -21.40 -5.59 -10.70
CA ALA A 31 -22.61 -6.22 -11.22
C ALA A 31 -22.33 -7.49 -12.04
N ASN A 32 -21.13 -7.63 -12.59
CA ASN A 32 -20.68 -8.79 -13.35
C ASN A 32 -19.78 -9.76 -12.57
N GLY A 33 -19.83 -9.73 -11.23
CA GLY A 33 -19.22 -10.74 -10.37
C GLY A 33 -17.81 -10.43 -9.88
N VAL A 34 -17.25 -9.23 -10.16
CA VAL A 34 -15.99 -8.80 -9.55
C VAL A 34 -16.20 -8.56 -8.07
N GLN A 35 -15.53 -9.35 -7.25
CA GLN A 35 -15.69 -9.30 -5.79
C GLN A 35 -14.83 -8.22 -5.14
N LEU A 36 -13.64 -7.94 -5.68
CA LEU A 36 -12.67 -7.03 -5.08
C LEU A 36 -12.14 -6.05 -6.13
N ILE A 37 -12.20 -4.76 -5.82
CA ILE A 37 -11.63 -3.68 -6.64
C ILE A 37 -10.45 -3.06 -5.89
N ILE A 38 -9.27 -3.23 -6.46
CA ILE A 38 -8.05 -2.59 -6.01
C ILE A 38 -7.75 -1.42 -6.95
N HIS A 39 -7.69 -0.23 -6.40
CA HIS A 39 -7.39 0.99 -7.15
C HIS A 39 -6.01 1.52 -6.79
N HIS A 40 -5.14 1.68 -7.79
CA HIS A 40 -3.82 2.24 -7.59
C HIS A 40 -3.82 3.76 -7.71
N SER A 41 -3.25 4.41 -6.69
CA SER A 41 -2.91 5.84 -6.74
C SER A 41 -1.80 6.13 -5.72
N ASP A 42 -0.63 6.51 -6.20
CA ASP A 42 0.58 6.81 -5.40
C ASP A 42 0.73 8.32 -5.11
N SER A 43 -0.37 9.03 -4.98
CA SER A 43 -0.40 10.46 -4.72
C SER A 43 -0.90 10.79 -3.31
N TYR A 44 -0.91 12.09 -2.97
CA TYR A 44 -1.68 12.56 -1.83
C TYR A 44 -3.17 12.51 -2.17
N GLY A 45 -3.86 11.53 -1.64
CA GLY A 45 -5.27 11.26 -1.91
C GLY A 45 -6.14 11.17 -0.65
N ALA A 46 -5.61 11.53 0.52
CA ALA A 46 -6.35 11.45 1.79
C ALA A 46 -7.69 12.22 1.76
N ASN A 47 -7.74 13.35 1.07
CA ASN A 47 -8.93 14.16 0.87
C ASN A 47 -9.92 13.59 -0.15
N LEU A 48 -9.50 12.61 -0.96
CA LEU A 48 -10.32 11.94 -1.98
C LEU A 48 -10.92 10.62 -1.48
N VAL A 49 -10.59 10.17 -0.26
CA VAL A 49 -11.10 8.91 0.28
C VAL A 49 -12.64 8.82 0.27
N PRO A 50 -13.39 9.89 0.60
CA PRO A 50 -14.85 9.85 0.46
C PRO A 50 -15.31 9.52 -0.97
N SER A 51 -14.67 10.11 -1.99
CA SER A 51 -14.96 9.85 -3.38
C SER A 51 -14.53 8.43 -3.81
N MET A 52 -13.39 7.95 -3.30
CA MET A 52 -12.93 6.57 -3.53
C MET A 52 -13.94 5.55 -2.99
N ILE A 53 -14.54 5.79 -1.84
CA ILE A 53 -15.60 4.94 -1.28
C ILE A 53 -16.83 4.95 -2.18
N ARG A 54 -17.23 6.12 -2.70
CA ARG A 54 -18.34 6.24 -3.65
C ARG A 54 -18.08 5.52 -4.97
N MET A 55 -16.82 5.51 -5.44
CA MET A 55 -16.41 4.72 -6.62
C MET A 55 -16.59 3.22 -6.42
N GLY A 56 -16.74 2.75 -5.19
CA GLY A 56 -16.84 1.32 -4.87
C GLY A 56 -15.50 0.60 -4.80
N ILE A 57 -14.43 1.32 -4.46
CA ILE A 57 -13.10 0.75 -4.23
C ILE A 57 -13.08 -0.01 -2.90
N ASP A 58 -12.57 -1.23 -2.91
CA ASP A 58 -12.37 -2.03 -1.70
C ASP A 58 -11.00 -1.78 -1.07
N ILE A 59 -9.95 -1.58 -1.92
CA ILE A 59 -8.58 -1.34 -1.48
C ILE A 59 -7.98 -0.17 -2.26
N TRP A 60 -7.52 0.86 -1.57
CA TRP A 60 -6.63 1.87 -2.13
C TRP A 60 -5.18 1.38 -2.01
N GLN A 61 -4.60 0.96 -3.13
CA GLN A 61 -3.19 0.57 -3.25
C GLN A 61 -2.35 1.77 -3.68
N GLY A 62 -1.15 1.88 -3.17
CA GLY A 62 -0.27 3.03 -3.39
C GLY A 62 -0.48 4.15 -2.35
N CYS A 63 -1.15 3.85 -1.22
CA CYS A 63 -1.36 4.82 -0.16
C CYS A 63 -0.02 5.19 0.49
N MET A 64 0.54 6.33 0.10
CA MET A 64 1.82 6.82 0.61
C MET A 64 1.74 7.15 2.10
N TYR A 65 2.84 6.94 2.83
CA TYR A 65 2.94 7.23 4.26
C TYR A 65 2.51 8.67 4.63
N GLY A 66 2.73 9.65 3.74
CA GLY A 66 2.34 11.05 3.93
C GLY A 66 0.83 11.31 3.98
N ASN A 67 -0.01 10.31 3.69
CA ASN A 67 -1.47 10.41 3.77
C ASN A 67 -2.03 10.22 5.17
N ASN A 68 -1.19 10.04 6.20
CA ASN A 68 -1.62 9.80 7.58
C ASN A 68 -2.56 8.58 7.71
N ILE A 69 -2.05 7.43 7.28
CA ILE A 69 -2.82 6.16 7.22
C ILE A 69 -3.49 5.79 8.55
N PRO A 70 -2.86 5.99 9.74
CA PRO A 70 -3.53 5.72 11.01
C PRO A 70 -4.88 6.41 11.15
N GLU A 71 -4.95 7.70 10.80
CA GLU A 71 -6.19 8.46 10.84
C GLU A 71 -7.19 8.02 9.76
N LEU A 72 -6.70 7.63 8.57
CA LEU A 72 -7.56 7.11 7.51
C LEU A 72 -8.20 5.79 7.91
N VAL A 73 -7.43 4.86 8.47
CA VAL A 73 -7.94 3.58 8.98
C VAL A 73 -8.96 3.79 10.10
N LYS A 74 -8.68 4.69 11.04
CA LYS A 74 -9.60 5.04 12.12
C LYS A 74 -10.93 5.60 11.60
N LYS A 75 -10.87 6.46 10.58
CA LYS A 75 -12.05 7.18 10.06
C LYS A 75 -12.85 6.36 9.04
N TYR A 76 -12.18 5.58 8.21
CA TYR A 76 -12.79 4.94 7.05
C TYR A 76 -12.66 3.42 7.02
N GLY A 77 -11.96 2.82 7.97
CA GLY A 77 -11.86 1.37 8.10
C GLY A 77 -13.24 0.71 8.13
N GLY A 78 -13.40 -0.41 7.44
CA GLY A 78 -14.69 -1.07 7.21
C GLY A 78 -15.44 -0.59 5.97
N LYS A 79 -15.05 0.55 5.39
CA LYS A 79 -15.60 1.03 4.11
C LYS A 79 -14.60 0.91 2.98
N ILE A 80 -13.32 0.98 3.29
CA ILE A 80 -12.18 0.85 2.38
C ILE A 80 -10.98 0.37 3.17
N SER A 81 -10.09 -0.39 2.54
CA SER A 81 -8.80 -0.79 3.09
C SER A 81 -7.66 -0.01 2.43
N PHE A 82 -6.54 0.12 3.12
CA PHE A 82 -5.38 0.90 2.67
C PHE A 82 -4.17 0.00 2.52
N GLN A 83 -3.54 0.00 1.34
CA GLN A 83 -2.31 -0.74 1.07
C GLN A 83 -1.17 0.23 0.77
N GLY A 84 -0.10 0.14 1.56
CA GLY A 84 1.06 1.03 1.42
C GLY A 84 1.72 1.34 2.77
N GLY A 85 2.07 2.59 2.97
CA GLY A 85 2.53 3.14 4.24
C GLY A 85 4.02 3.04 4.51
N ILE A 86 4.75 2.12 3.91
CA ILE A 86 6.21 2.02 4.07
C ILE A 86 6.86 3.10 3.21
N ASP A 87 7.72 3.90 3.84
CA ASP A 87 8.42 5.00 3.17
C ASP A 87 9.58 4.48 2.31
N ASN A 88 9.34 4.36 1.00
CA ASN A 88 10.36 3.94 0.02
C ASN A 88 11.65 4.76 0.14
N GLY A 89 11.55 6.06 0.39
CA GLY A 89 12.73 6.93 0.50
C GLY A 89 13.65 6.58 1.67
N LYS A 90 13.14 5.85 2.65
CA LYS A 90 13.95 5.37 3.79
C LYS A 90 14.51 3.98 3.58
N VAL A 91 13.75 3.09 2.94
CA VAL A 91 14.11 1.67 2.85
C VAL A 91 14.76 1.30 1.53
N ASP A 92 14.40 1.97 0.44
CA ASP A 92 14.84 1.64 -0.91
C ASP A 92 15.97 2.58 -1.37
N LYS A 93 17.18 2.29 -0.94
CA LYS A 93 18.40 3.06 -1.22
C LYS A 93 19.60 2.12 -1.44
N THR A 94 20.64 2.63 -2.09
CA THR A 94 21.83 1.84 -2.48
C THR A 94 22.53 1.18 -1.29
N ASP A 95 22.53 1.84 -0.14
CA ASP A 95 23.19 1.43 1.09
C ASP A 95 22.20 1.01 2.19
N TRP A 96 21.07 0.44 1.77
CA TRP A 96 20.03 0.02 2.71
C TRP A 96 20.55 -1.02 3.73
N LYS A 97 20.01 -0.96 4.93
CA LYS A 97 20.36 -1.87 6.01
C LYS A 97 19.13 -2.56 6.54
N LYS A 98 19.30 -3.83 6.87
CA LYS A 98 18.22 -4.67 7.40
C LYS A 98 17.57 -4.07 8.64
N GLU A 99 18.35 -3.55 9.55
CA GLU A 99 17.89 -2.94 10.79
C GLU A 99 17.02 -1.70 10.53
N GLU A 100 17.39 -0.88 9.54
CA GLU A 100 16.63 0.31 9.16
C GLU A 100 15.29 -0.06 8.50
N VAL A 101 15.29 -1.06 7.62
CA VAL A 101 14.08 -1.59 6.98
C VAL A 101 13.15 -2.20 8.02
N GLU A 102 13.66 -3.06 8.89
CA GLU A 102 12.87 -3.69 9.95
C GLU A 102 12.25 -2.64 10.90
N ALA A 103 13.06 -1.66 11.31
CA ALA A 103 12.59 -0.58 12.17
C ALA A 103 11.44 0.23 11.53
N GLU A 104 11.54 0.57 10.24
CA GLU A 104 10.49 1.32 9.52
C GLU A 104 9.23 0.47 9.34
N VAL A 105 9.34 -0.79 8.93
CA VAL A 105 8.19 -1.69 8.76
C VAL A 105 7.45 -1.89 10.09
N ARG A 106 8.17 -2.24 11.15
CA ARG A 106 7.57 -2.42 12.49
C ARG A 106 6.94 -1.14 13.03
N LYS A 107 7.56 0.01 12.76
CA LYS A 107 7.03 1.32 13.13
C LYS A 107 5.69 1.56 12.46
N VAL A 108 5.61 1.40 11.14
CA VAL A 108 4.38 1.64 10.36
C VAL A 108 3.25 0.73 10.85
N ILE A 109 3.51 -0.57 11.03
CA ILE A 109 2.50 -1.52 11.52
C ILE A 109 2.01 -1.12 12.92
N ARG A 110 2.93 -0.72 13.81
CA ARG A 110 2.59 -0.28 15.17
C ARG A 110 1.78 1.02 15.18
N GLU A 111 2.15 2.00 14.35
CA GLU A 111 1.47 3.30 14.28
C GLU A 111 0.04 3.18 13.76
N VAL A 112 -0.19 2.30 12.79
CA VAL A 112 -1.55 2.02 12.33
C VAL A 112 -2.37 1.32 13.42
N GLY A 113 -1.74 0.43 14.22
CA GLY A 113 -2.33 -0.17 15.41
C GLY A 113 -3.49 -1.12 15.14
N SER A 114 -3.90 -1.30 13.90
CA SER A 114 -5.01 -2.17 13.50
C SER A 114 -4.51 -3.27 12.57
N LYS A 115 -4.91 -4.50 12.85
CA LYS A 115 -4.69 -5.64 11.94
C LYS A 115 -5.71 -5.68 10.80
N ASN A 116 -6.75 -4.84 10.87
CA ASN A 116 -7.83 -4.79 9.89
C ASN A 116 -7.71 -3.53 9.05
N TYR A 117 -8.12 -3.62 7.80
CA TYR A 117 -8.21 -2.50 6.86
C TYR A 117 -6.87 -1.85 6.48
N PHE A 118 -5.75 -2.49 6.84
CA PHE A 118 -4.42 -2.04 6.48
C PHE A 118 -3.55 -3.20 5.99
N ILE A 119 -2.92 -3.01 4.85
CA ILE A 119 -1.97 -3.94 4.23
C ILE A 119 -0.63 -3.20 4.12
N PRO A 120 0.33 -3.45 5.01
CA PRO A 120 1.63 -2.79 4.94
C PRO A 120 2.34 -3.18 3.65
N ALA A 121 2.80 -2.18 2.91
CA ALA A 121 3.50 -2.37 1.64
C ALA A 121 4.33 -1.13 1.31
N THR A 122 5.29 -1.27 0.41
CA THR A 122 5.85 -0.16 -0.36
C THR A 122 4.84 0.30 -1.40
N VAL A 123 4.92 1.55 -1.84
CA VAL A 123 4.00 2.11 -2.84
C VAL A 123 4.56 2.07 -4.25
N MET A 124 5.87 1.93 -4.39
CA MET A 124 6.57 1.73 -5.65
C MET A 124 7.39 0.45 -5.55
N GLY A 125 7.57 -0.24 -6.64
CA GLY A 125 8.37 -1.45 -6.65
C GLY A 125 7.95 -2.40 -7.75
N GLU A 126 8.24 -2.02 -8.99
CA GLU A 126 8.31 -2.99 -10.07
C GLU A 126 9.66 -3.75 -10.01
N PRO A 127 9.73 -4.98 -10.54
CA PRO A 127 10.99 -5.67 -10.68
C PRO A 127 12.03 -4.78 -11.37
N GLY A 128 13.15 -4.52 -10.71
CA GLY A 128 14.22 -3.65 -11.20
C GLY A 128 14.10 -2.16 -10.85
N SER A 129 13.01 -1.71 -10.22
CA SER A 129 12.84 -0.33 -9.73
C SER A 129 13.22 -0.17 -8.26
N VAL A 130 13.47 -1.26 -7.55
CA VAL A 130 13.93 -1.31 -6.17
C VAL A 130 15.34 -1.90 -6.09
N PHE A 131 16.10 -1.49 -5.09
CA PHE A 131 17.42 -2.06 -4.86
C PHE A 131 17.32 -3.55 -4.49
N PRO A 132 18.27 -4.39 -4.97
CA PRO A 132 18.22 -5.84 -4.77
C PRO A 132 18.03 -6.23 -3.29
N GLY A 133 17.09 -7.12 -3.02
CA GLY A 133 16.82 -7.70 -1.71
C GLY A 133 15.97 -6.85 -0.76
N VAL A 134 15.74 -5.57 -1.04
CA VAL A 134 14.93 -4.69 -0.18
C VAL A 134 13.49 -5.19 -0.08
N TYR A 135 12.88 -5.46 -1.23
CA TYR A 135 11.48 -5.89 -1.30
C TYR A 135 11.26 -7.23 -0.59
N ASP A 136 12.16 -8.19 -0.84
CA ASP A 136 12.08 -9.51 -0.20
C ASP A 136 12.21 -9.38 1.31
N TYR A 137 13.16 -8.58 1.77
CA TYR A 137 13.35 -8.37 3.20
C TYR A 137 12.16 -7.66 3.87
N ILE A 138 11.56 -6.68 3.21
CA ILE A 138 10.31 -6.04 3.68
C ILE A 138 9.21 -7.09 3.86
N SER A 139 9.05 -7.98 2.88
CA SER A 139 8.06 -9.05 2.91
C SER A 139 8.31 -10.02 4.06
N ASP A 140 9.57 -10.43 4.28
CA ASP A 140 9.97 -11.27 5.40
C ASP A 140 9.65 -10.63 6.75
N VAL A 141 9.91 -9.33 6.90
CA VAL A 141 9.58 -8.59 8.13
C VAL A 141 8.07 -8.55 8.36
N ILE A 142 7.28 -8.28 7.31
CA ILE A 142 5.81 -8.24 7.42
C ILE A 142 5.28 -9.61 7.84
N CYS A 143 5.75 -10.68 7.21
CA CYS A 143 5.37 -12.05 7.57
C CYS A 143 5.74 -12.37 9.01
N ALA A 144 6.97 -12.05 9.43
CA ALA A 144 7.43 -12.30 10.81
C ALA A 144 6.58 -11.56 11.84
N VAL A 145 6.21 -10.30 11.58
CA VAL A 145 5.35 -9.52 12.46
C VAL A 145 3.95 -10.13 12.56
N ASN A 146 3.38 -10.57 11.44
CA ASN A 146 2.06 -11.18 11.41
C ASN A 146 2.00 -12.51 12.16
N GLU A 147 3.09 -13.27 12.10
CA GLU A 147 3.21 -14.59 12.76
C GLU A 147 3.71 -14.47 14.21
N GLY A 148 4.10 -13.28 14.66
CA GLY A 148 4.63 -13.06 16.01
C GLY A 148 5.99 -13.71 16.23
N ARG A 149 6.79 -13.93 15.19
CA ARG A 149 8.13 -14.50 15.23
C ARG A 149 9.23 -13.48 14.97
N GLU A 150 10.45 -13.82 15.30
CA GLU A 150 11.62 -13.06 14.86
C GLU A 150 11.86 -13.21 13.37
N VAL A 151 12.49 -12.23 12.74
CA VAL A 151 12.88 -12.31 11.33
C VAL A 151 14.03 -13.30 11.20
N VAL A 152 13.75 -14.45 10.64
CA VAL A 152 14.78 -15.43 10.28
C VAL A 152 15.27 -15.06 8.90
N LEU A 153 16.54 -14.67 8.82
CA LEU A 153 17.21 -14.43 7.54
C LEU A 153 17.37 -15.74 6.79
N VAL A 154 16.51 -15.99 5.82
CA VAL A 154 16.79 -17.02 4.82
C VAL A 154 17.92 -16.46 3.96
N GLN A 155 19.11 -17.01 4.11
CA GLN A 155 20.25 -16.65 3.26
C GLN A 155 19.90 -16.97 1.80
N GLY A 156 19.86 -15.90 0.98
CA GLY A 156 20.04 -15.96 -0.45
C GLY A 156 19.19 -16.98 -1.20
N GLY A 157 17.92 -16.74 -1.36
CA GLY A 157 17.21 -17.27 -2.52
C GLY A 157 17.85 -16.70 -3.79
N ASP A 158 18.09 -17.55 -4.77
CA ASP A 158 18.58 -17.17 -6.09
C ASP A 158 17.60 -16.18 -6.73
N ILE A 159 17.95 -14.89 -6.70
CA ILE A 159 17.13 -13.78 -7.23
C ILE A 159 16.88 -13.89 -8.75
N THR A 160 17.49 -14.87 -9.42
CA THR A 160 17.29 -15.13 -10.85
C THR A 160 16.11 -16.06 -11.12
N LYS A 161 15.52 -16.67 -10.09
CA LYS A 161 14.35 -17.53 -10.25
C LYS A 161 13.08 -16.73 -10.00
N PRO A 162 12.09 -16.79 -10.92
CA PRO A 162 10.78 -16.21 -10.67
C PRO A 162 10.19 -16.84 -9.40
N MET A 163 9.59 -16.02 -8.53
CA MET A 163 8.91 -16.50 -7.33
C MET A 163 7.75 -17.42 -7.72
N THR A 164 7.95 -18.72 -7.59
CA THR A 164 6.93 -19.76 -7.74
C THR A 164 6.20 -19.98 -6.41
N HIS A 165 5.54 -18.95 -5.89
CA HIS A 165 4.68 -19.11 -4.71
C HIS A 165 3.26 -19.55 -5.05
N PHE A 166 3.01 -20.07 -6.24
CA PHE A 166 1.73 -20.64 -6.65
C PHE A 166 1.81 -22.15 -6.93
N GLU A 167 2.58 -22.88 -6.19
CA GLU A 167 2.41 -24.34 -6.12
C GLU A 167 1.72 -24.71 -4.82
N LYS A 168 0.39 -24.93 -4.94
CA LYS A 168 -0.64 -25.61 -4.13
C LYS A 168 -0.37 -25.85 -2.65
#